data_117e49e95485062ae7405734140480bf
#
_entry.id   117e49e95485062ae7405734140480bf
#
_cell.length_a   1.000
_cell.length_b   1.000
_cell.length_c   1.000
_cell.angle_alpha   90.00
_cell.angle_beta   90.00
_cell.angle_gamma   90.00
#
_symmetry.space_group_name_H-M   'P 1'
#
loop_
_entity.id
_entity.type
_entity.pdbx_description
1 polymer ?
#
loop_
_entity_poly.entity_id
_entity_poly.type
_entity_poly.pdbx_seq_one_letter_code
_entity_poly.pdbx_strand_id
1 'polypeptide(L)' 'MRKHANEDIRYMSYRIPNRLIAAKLGITLQAYMNMLVKPLKQEKHDQIVGIIEELKEEIENGTIR' A
#
# COMPACT_ATOMS: atom_id res chain seq x y z
N MET A 1 -15.05 -19.53 0.59
CA MET A 1 -13.70 -19.02 0.38
C MET A 1 -13.47 -17.79 1.24
N ARG A 2 -12.33 -17.73 1.88
CA ARG A 2 -12.01 -16.62 2.78
C ARG A 2 -11.28 -15.51 2.01
N LYS A 3 -11.73 -14.27 2.20
CA LYS A 3 -11.04 -13.13 1.60
C LYS A 3 -9.88 -12.70 2.48
N HIS A 4 -8.83 -12.21 1.84
CA HIS A 4 -7.73 -11.60 2.59
C HIS A 4 -8.17 -10.25 3.13
N ALA A 5 -7.67 -9.89 4.29
CA ALA A 5 -7.88 -8.55 4.81
C ALA A 5 -7.22 -7.55 3.85
N ASN A 6 -7.88 -6.41 3.63
CA ASN A 6 -7.34 -5.34 2.78
C ASN A 6 -7.09 -5.79 1.34
N GLU A 7 -7.98 -6.62 0.83
CA GLU A 7 -7.87 -7.12 -0.53
C GLU A 7 -7.84 -6.01 -1.57
N ASP A 8 -8.60 -4.95 -1.35
CA ASP A 8 -8.64 -3.80 -2.23
C ASP A 8 -7.27 -3.12 -2.32
N ILE A 9 -6.58 -2.98 -1.17
CA ILE A 9 -5.24 -2.40 -1.14
C ILE A 9 -4.27 -3.28 -1.91
N ARG A 10 -4.36 -4.59 -1.73
CA ARG A 10 -3.50 -5.53 -2.45
C ARG A 10 -3.71 -5.41 -3.95
N TYR A 11 -4.96 -5.30 -4.36
CA TYR A 11 -5.29 -5.16 -5.77
C TYR A 11 -4.76 -3.85 -6.35
N MET A 12 -5.01 -2.74 -5.65
CA MET A 12 -4.58 -1.42 -6.11
C MET A 12 -3.06 -1.31 -6.20
N SER A 13 -2.34 -1.98 -5.30
CA SER A 13 -0.89 -1.89 -5.24
C SER A 13 -0.19 -3.00 -6.01
N TYR A 14 -0.89 -3.67 -6.90
CA TYR A 14 -0.38 -4.83 -7.62
C TYR A 14 0.97 -4.59 -8.29
N ARG A 15 1.15 -3.43 -8.92
CA ARG A 15 2.39 -3.11 -9.63
C ARG A 15 3.34 -2.24 -8.84
N ILE A 16 2.99 -1.95 -7.59
CA ILE A 16 3.79 -1.07 -6.76
C ILE A 16 4.55 -1.91 -5.74
N PRO A 17 5.88 -1.79 -5.67
CA PRO A 17 6.62 -2.51 -4.63
C PRO A 17 6.17 -2.08 -3.25
N ASN A 18 5.87 -3.06 -2.40
CA ASN A 18 5.40 -2.76 -1.05
C ASN A 18 6.41 -1.94 -0.25
N ARG A 19 7.71 -2.09 -0.56
CA ARG A 19 8.74 -1.33 0.13
C ARG A 19 8.59 0.18 -0.07
N LEU A 20 8.08 0.60 -1.24
CA LEU A 20 7.86 2.02 -1.51
C LEU A 20 6.71 2.56 -0.67
N ILE A 21 5.66 1.76 -0.52
CA ILE A 21 4.53 2.16 0.31
C ILE A 21 4.97 2.25 1.76
N ALA A 22 5.73 1.26 2.23
CA ALA A 22 6.23 1.26 3.60
C ALA A 22 7.13 2.48 3.86
N ALA A 23 7.98 2.82 2.89
CA ALA A 23 8.85 3.97 3.02
C ALA A 23 8.05 5.28 3.15
N LYS A 24 6.99 5.41 2.37
CA LYS A 24 6.11 6.59 2.45
C LYS A 24 5.40 6.67 3.78
N LEU A 25 5.10 5.51 4.38
CA LEU A 25 4.47 5.45 5.70
C LEU A 25 5.47 5.65 6.83
N GLY A 26 6.76 5.56 6.54
CA GLY A 26 7.79 5.68 7.56
C GLY A 26 7.97 4.45 8.42
N ILE A 27 7.61 3.29 7.89
CA ILE A 27 7.73 2.01 8.61
C ILE A 27 8.52 1.01 7.77
N THR A 28 8.89 -0.11 8.39
CA THR A 28 9.61 -1.16 7.67
C THR A 28 8.65 -1.95 6.78
N LEU A 29 9.22 -2.63 5.79
CA LEU A 29 8.43 -3.51 4.94
C LEU A 29 7.73 -4.58 5.77
N GLN A 30 8.42 -5.16 6.74
CA GLN A 30 7.84 -6.18 7.60
C GLN A 30 6.63 -5.65 8.37
N ALA A 31 6.74 -4.44 8.91
CA ALA A 31 5.64 -3.81 9.64
C ALA A 31 4.45 -3.57 8.71
N TYR A 32 4.71 -3.13 7.50
CA TYR A 32 3.65 -2.91 6.52
C TYR A 32 2.93 -4.22 6.18
N MET A 33 3.70 -5.28 5.92
CA MET A 33 3.13 -6.58 5.60
C MET A 33 2.27 -7.10 6.75
N ASN A 34 2.74 -6.92 7.99
CA ASN A 34 1.98 -7.33 9.16
C ASN A 34 0.69 -6.54 9.32
N MET A 35 0.70 -5.28 8.95
CA MET A 35 -0.50 -4.45 8.98
C MET A 35 -1.59 -5.00 8.05
N LEU A 36 -1.17 -5.48 6.88
CA LEU A 36 -2.12 -5.91 5.86
C LEU A 36 -2.83 -7.22 6.18
N VAL A 37 -2.36 -7.98 7.16
CA VAL A 37 -3.03 -9.23 7.52
C VAL A 37 -4.23 -9.00 8.43
N LYS A 38 -4.41 -7.78 8.93
CA LYS A 38 -5.54 -7.42 9.80
C LYS A 38 -6.35 -6.32 9.15
N PRO A 39 -7.67 -6.24 9.43
CA PRO A 39 -8.48 -5.14 8.92
C PRO A 39 -7.92 -3.80 9.41
N LEU A 40 -7.88 -2.83 8.52
CA LEU A 40 -7.36 -1.50 8.84
C LEU A 40 -8.50 -0.57 9.25
N LYS A 41 -8.16 0.39 10.12
CA LYS A 41 -9.10 1.46 10.43
C LYS A 41 -9.25 2.33 9.19
N GLN A 42 -10.40 2.98 9.06
CA GLN A 42 -10.71 3.79 7.89
C GLN A 42 -9.63 4.83 7.59
N GLU A 43 -9.16 5.51 8.64
CA GLU A 43 -8.12 6.53 8.47
C GLU A 43 -6.84 5.95 7.86
N LYS A 44 -6.42 4.80 8.38
CA LYS A 44 -5.21 4.15 7.89
C LYS A 44 -5.42 3.64 6.46
N HIS A 45 -6.58 3.07 6.20
CA HIS A 45 -6.93 2.60 4.87
C HIS A 45 -6.84 3.74 3.86
N ASP A 46 -7.46 4.88 4.19
CA ASP A 46 -7.46 6.03 3.29
C ASP A 46 -6.06 6.58 3.08
N GLN A 47 -5.25 6.58 4.13
CA GLN A 47 -3.87 7.03 4.04
C GLN A 47 -3.08 6.16 3.05
N ILE A 48 -3.23 4.84 3.16
CA ILE A 48 -2.53 3.91 2.28
C ILE A 48 -3.01 4.06 0.85
N VAL A 49 -4.32 4.19 0.65
CA VAL A 49 -4.87 4.38 -0.69
C VAL A 49 -4.30 5.64 -1.33
N GLY A 50 -4.22 6.73 -0.58
CA GLY A 50 -3.65 7.98 -1.08
C GLY A 50 -2.18 7.82 -1.48
N ILE A 51 -1.42 7.07 -0.68
CA ILE A 51 -0.02 6.78 -0.99
C ILE A 51 0.10 5.96 -2.27
N ILE A 52 -0.76 4.96 -2.42
CA ILE A 52 -0.76 4.12 -3.62
C ILE A 52 -1.01 4.96 -4.87
N GLU A 53 -2.00 5.84 -4.81
CA GLU A 53 -2.32 6.71 -5.93
C GLU A 53 -1.16 7.63 -6.27
N GLU A 54 -0.52 8.19 -5.25
CA GLU A 54 0.64 9.05 -5.43
C GLU A 54 1.78 8.31 -6.11
N LEU A 55 2.07 7.09 -5.64
CA LEU A 55 3.13 6.27 -6.21
C LEU A 55 2.83 5.86 -7.64
N LYS A 56 1.58 5.54 -7.94
CA LYS A 56 1.19 5.22 -9.31
C LYS A 56 1.48 6.38 -10.25
N GLU A 57 1.14 7.58 -9.82
CA GLU A 57 1.38 8.77 -10.61
C GLU A 57 2.87 9.00 -10.83
N GLU A 58 3.68 8.84 -9.78
CA GLU A 58 5.12 8.98 -9.88
C GLU A 58 5.73 7.95 -10.84
N ILE A 59 5.24 6.72 -10.77
CA ILE A 59 5.72 5.65 -11.66
C ILE A 59 5.36 5.96 -13.11
N GLU A 60 4.12 6.39 -13.35
CA GLU A 60 3.67 6.75 -14.69
C GLU A 60 4.47 7.90 -15.27
N ASN A 61 4.90 8.83 -14.42
CA ASN A 61 5.69 9.97 -14.85
C ASN A 61 7.18 9.66 -14.95
N GLY A 62 7.58 8.43 -14.63
CA GLY A 62 8.97 8.03 -14.70
C GLY A 62 9.83 8.56 -13.55
N THR A 63 9.21 9.07 -12.49
CA THR A 63 9.94 9.61 -11.35
C THR A 63 10.57 8.52 -10.50
N ILE A 64 9.89 7.38 -10.39
CA ILE A 64 10.36 6.22 -9.63
C ILE A 64 10.58 5.06 -10.60
N ARG A 65 11.68 4.36 -10.43
CA ARG A 65 12.01 3.18 -11.24
C ARG A 65 12.10 1.92 -10.42
#